data_ff145128e7a84d1aeb50c90c3e2ff79c
#
_entry.id   ff145128e7a84d1aeb50c90c3e2ff79c
#
_cell.length_a   1.000
_cell.length_b   1.000
_cell.length_c   1.000
_cell.angle_alpha   90.00
_cell.angle_beta   90.00
_cell.angle_gamma   90.00
#
_symmetry.space_group_name_H-M   'P 1'
#
loop_
_entity.id
_entity.type
_entity.pdbx_description
1 polymer ?
#
loop_
_entity_poly.entity_id
_entity_poly.type
_entity_poly.pdbx_seq_one_letter_code
_entity_poly.pdbx_strand_id
1 'polypeptide(L)'
;LGAAVTVATELGLSERIIGLTIIAVSTSLPELATSLIAAFRGQREIAVGNVIGSNVFSLLGVLGLTALIAPAPLSVSPNALAFDLPVMLGVAALCLPVFYTGYRVTRGEGLLFLGLYLAYGLHVVSFTTGMPLAGKLEHLMLYFILPALLVFLLFSTLRAWRRQH
;
A
#
# COMPACT_ATOMS: atom_id res chain seq x y z
N LEU A 1 5.17 12.51 16.17
CA LEU A 1 5.83 11.26 15.76
C LEU A 1 6.78 10.76 16.86
N GLY A 2 7.76 11.57 17.30
CA GLY A 2 8.76 11.16 18.30
C GLY A 2 8.16 10.56 19.57
N ALA A 3 7.19 11.24 20.21
CA ALA A 3 6.53 10.74 21.41
C ALA A 3 5.83 9.37 21.20
N ALA A 4 5.17 9.18 20.04
CA ALA A 4 4.53 7.91 19.72
C ALA A 4 5.54 6.77 19.54
N VAL A 5 6.68 7.06 18.92
CA VAL A 5 7.79 6.10 18.79
C VAL A 5 8.36 5.74 20.16
N THR A 6 8.61 6.72 21.03
CA THR A 6 9.13 6.48 22.39
C THR A 6 8.18 5.58 23.19
N VAL A 7 6.89 5.90 23.23
CA VAL A 7 5.89 5.07 23.92
C VAL A 7 5.83 3.65 23.35
N ALA A 8 5.86 3.51 22.03
CA ALA A 8 5.85 2.19 21.38
C ALA A 8 7.10 1.35 21.73
N THR A 9 8.26 1.99 21.81
CA THR A 9 9.52 1.34 22.21
C THR A 9 9.46 0.92 23.69
N GLU A 10 8.93 1.76 24.55
CA GLU A 10 8.73 1.43 25.98
C GLU A 10 7.74 0.27 26.18
N LEU A 11 6.74 0.15 25.28
CA LEU A 11 5.81 -0.99 25.27
C LEU A 11 6.43 -2.27 24.68
N GLY A 12 7.71 -2.27 24.31
CA GLY A 12 8.42 -3.42 23.78
C GLY A 12 8.09 -3.79 22.35
N LEU A 13 7.51 -2.85 21.58
CA LEU A 13 7.26 -3.08 20.17
C LEU A 13 8.58 -3.09 19.38
N SER A 14 8.71 -4.01 18.42
CA SER A 14 9.90 -4.08 17.58
C SER A 14 10.00 -2.85 16.66
N GLU A 15 11.23 -2.43 16.31
CA GLU A 15 11.49 -1.32 15.37
C GLU A 15 10.75 -1.49 14.04
N ARG A 16 10.57 -2.74 13.61
CA ARG A 16 9.83 -3.07 12.39
C ARG A 16 8.33 -2.73 12.52
N ILE A 17 7.69 -3.07 13.66
CA ILE A 17 6.29 -2.70 13.90
C ILE A 17 6.16 -1.18 13.89
N ILE A 18 7.05 -0.49 14.62
CA ILE A 18 7.05 0.96 14.72
C ILE A 18 7.19 1.58 13.33
N GLY A 19 8.12 1.07 12.51
CA GLY A 19 8.33 1.56 11.14
C GLY A 19 7.14 1.31 10.22
N LEU A 20 6.63 0.08 10.14
CA LEU A 20 5.56 -0.30 9.22
C LEU A 20 4.16 0.17 9.65
N THR A 21 3.97 0.55 10.91
CA THR A 21 2.68 1.02 11.41
C THR A 21 2.72 2.51 11.77
N ILE A 22 3.37 2.85 12.88
CA ILE A 22 3.32 4.20 13.44
C ILE A 22 3.96 5.22 12.50
N ILE A 23 5.18 4.93 12.00
CA ILE A 23 5.89 5.86 11.12
C ILE A 23 5.17 5.94 9.76
N ALA A 24 4.87 4.79 9.14
CA ALA A 24 4.22 4.75 7.82
C ALA A 24 2.86 5.45 7.83
N VAL A 25 1.99 5.15 8.81
CA VAL A 25 0.69 5.82 8.94
C VAL A 25 0.87 7.33 9.18
N SER A 26 1.74 7.72 10.12
CA SER A 26 1.95 9.13 10.47
C SER A 26 2.48 9.96 9.31
N THR A 27 3.39 9.40 8.50
CA THR A 27 3.93 10.09 7.33
C THR A 27 2.94 10.17 6.17
N SER A 28 1.98 9.24 6.08
CA SER A 28 0.94 9.25 5.07
C SER A 28 -0.32 10.03 5.47
N LEU A 29 -0.43 10.48 6.71
CA LEU A 29 -1.60 11.27 7.16
C LEU A 29 -1.81 12.58 6.39
N PRO A 30 -0.78 13.39 6.08
CA PRO A 30 -0.93 14.60 5.28
C PRO A 30 -1.49 14.32 3.89
N GLU A 31 -0.99 13.29 3.21
CA GLU A 31 -1.45 12.86 1.89
C GLU A 31 -2.89 12.37 1.94
N LEU A 32 -3.24 11.60 2.99
CA LEU A 32 -4.61 11.15 3.21
C LEU A 32 -5.56 12.33 3.42
N ALA A 33 -5.20 13.29 4.27
CA ALA A 33 -6.00 14.47 4.55
C ALA A 33 -6.20 15.32 3.27
N THR A 34 -5.14 15.56 2.52
CA THR A 34 -5.19 16.31 1.26
C THR A 34 -6.10 15.63 0.25
N SER A 35 -5.93 14.32 0.05
CA SER A 35 -6.73 13.52 -0.89
C SER A 35 -8.20 13.47 -0.49
N LEU A 36 -8.51 13.33 0.80
CA LEU A 36 -9.88 13.36 1.32
C LEU A 36 -10.55 14.71 1.09
N ILE A 37 -9.87 15.81 1.43
CA ILE A 37 -10.40 17.17 1.22
C ILE A 37 -10.64 17.42 -0.27
N ALA A 38 -9.71 17.03 -1.13
CA ALA A 38 -9.87 17.15 -2.57
C ALA A 38 -11.06 16.34 -3.09
N ALA A 39 -11.21 15.09 -2.62
CA ALA A 39 -12.33 14.22 -2.97
C ALA A 39 -13.68 14.80 -2.52
N PHE A 40 -13.79 15.31 -1.29
CA PHE A 40 -15.01 15.97 -0.79
C PHE A 40 -15.36 17.24 -1.56
N ARG A 41 -14.36 17.96 -2.06
CA ARG A 41 -14.55 19.13 -2.92
C ARG A 41 -14.81 18.80 -4.40
N GLY A 42 -14.90 17.52 -4.75
CA GLY A 42 -15.09 17.06 -6.12
C GLY A 42 -13.86 17.17 -7.01
N GLN A 43 -12.70 17.55 -6.46
CA GLN A 43 -11.42 17.72 -7.16
C GLN A 43 -10.70 16.37 -7.28
N ARG A 44 -11.26 15.46 -8.06
CA ARG A 44 -10.81 14.07 -8.16
C ARG A 44 -9.39 13.93 -8.72
N GLU A 45 -9.05 14.78 -9.68
CA GLU A 45 -7.71 14.81 -10.30
C GLU A 45 -6.61 15.11 -9.28
N ILE A 46 -6.89 16.06 -8.37
CA ILE A 46 -5.96 16.40 -7.28
C ILE A 46 -5.83 15.23 -6.31
N ALA A 47 -6.94 14.58 -5.94
CA ALA A 47 -6.90 13.43 -5.03
C ALA A 47 -6.08 12.27 -5.60
N VAL A 48 -6.32 11.89 -6.86
CA VAL A 48 -5.60 10.80 -7.53
C VAL A 48 -4.14 11.19 -7.79
N GLY A 49 -3.90 12.41 -8.29
CA GLY A 49 -2.56 12.94 -8.55
C GLY A 49 -1.69 13.00 -7.30
N ASN A 50 -2.25 13.38 -6.15
CA ASN A 50 -1.54 13.37 -4.87
C ASN A 50 -1.10 11.96 -4.45
N VAL A 51 -1.99 10.96 -4.55
CA VAL A 51 -1.67 9.57 -4.20
C VAL A 51 -0.60 9.00 -5.13
N ILE A 52 -0.74 9.15 -6.44
CA ILE A 52 0.25 8.63 -7.41
C ILE A 52 1.56 9.39 -7.28
N GLY A 53 1.51 10.72 -7.20
CA GLY A 53 2.69 11.57 -7.13
C GLY A 53 3.54 11.29 -5.89
N SER A 54 2.92 11.14 -4.72
CA SER A 54 3.63 10.80 -3.48
C SER A 54 4.31 9.44 -3.55
N ASN A 55 3.64 8.42 -4.14
CA ASN A 55 4.25 7.11 -4.34
C ASN A 55 5.46 7.15 -5.27
N VAL A 56 5.32 7.81 -6.43
CA VAL A 56 6.42 7.98 -7.40
C VAL A 56 7.59 8.76 -6.76
N PHE A 57 7.30 9.85 -6.05
CA PHE A 57 8.32 10.63 -5.36
C PHE A 57 9.02 9.82 -4.26
N SER A 58 8.29 9.05 -3.48
CA SER A 58 8.86 8.21 -2.41
C SER A 58 9.78 7.12 -2.99
N LEU A 59 9.38 6.47 -4.08
CA LEU A 59 10.18 5.41 -4.69
C LEU A 59 11.37 5.94 -5.48
N LEU A 60 11.17 6.91 -6.36
CA LEU A 60 12.23 7.39 -7.24
C LEU A 60 13.05 8.51 -6.59
N GLY A 61 12.40 9.46 -5.94
CA GLY A 61 13.08 10.58 -5.28
C GLY A 61 13.73 10.15 -3.97
N VAL A 62 12.93 9.75 -2.99
CA VAL A 62 13.44 9.49 -1.63
C VAL A 62 14.31 8.24 -1.60
N LEU A 63 13.80 7.09 -2.04
CA LEU A 63 14.56 5.83 -2.00
C LEU A 63 15.77 5.88 -2.94
N GLY A 64 15.58 6.43 -4.17
CA GLY A 64 16.68 6.56 -5.14
C GLY A 64 17.82 7.45 -4.64
N LEU A 65 17.52 8.65 -4.12
CA LEU A 65 18.52 9.54 -3.55
C LEU A 65 19.18 8.93 -2.30
N THR A 66 18.38 8.30 -1.43
CA THR A 66 18.94 7.64 -0.24
C THR A 66 19.93 6.55 -0.65
N ALA A 67 19.60 5.72 -1.64
CA ALA A 67 20.49 4.67 -2.12
C ALA A 67 21.79 5.20 -2.75
N LEU A 68 21.74 6.39 -3.38
CA LEU A 68 22.90 7.03 -3.98
C LEU A 68 23.84 7.67 -2.95
N ILE A 69 23.29 8.22 -1.86
CA ILE A 69 24.03 9.00 -0.86
C ILE A 69 24.47 8.12 0.32
N ALA A 70 23.79 7.00 0.56
CA ALA A 70 24.07 6.12 1.69
C ALA A 70 25.53 5.62 1.65
N PRO A 71 26.25 5.69 2.77
CA PRO A 71 27.65 5.24 2.86
C PRO A 71 27.80 3.71 2.76
N ALA A 72 26.69 2.98 2.90
CA ALA A 72 26.62 1.53 2.79
C ALA A 72 25.33 1.12 2.06
N PRO A 73 25.28 -0.08 1.44
CA PRO A 73 24.06 -0.59 0.82
C PRO A 73 22.90 -0.65 1.80
N LEU A 74 21.70 -0.29 1.33
CA LEU A 74 20.49 -0.35 2.14
C LEU A 74 20.13 -1.82 2.45
N SER A 75 20.05 -2.16 3.71
CA SER A 75 19.65 -3.50 4.14
C SER A 75 18.13 -3.66 4.02
N VAL A 76 17.72 -4.75 3.38
CA VAL A 76 16.30 -5.10 3.24
C VAL A 76 16.06 -6.43 3.95
N SER A 77 15.04 -6.49 4.81
CA SER A 77 14.73 -7.73 5.53
C SER A 77 14.23 -8.81 4.56
N PRO A 78 14.55 -10.11 4.78
CA PRO A 78 14.06 -11.20 3.94
C PRO A 78 12.53 -11.23 3.81
N ASN A 79 11.81 -10.90 4.88
CA ASN A 79 10.35 -10.84 4.84
C ASN A 79 9.82 -9.67 4.01
N ALA A 80 10.50 -8.52 4.00
CA ALA A 80 10.12 -7.42 3.11
C ALA A 80 10.27 -7.82 1.64
N LEU A 81 11.32 -8.58 1.29
CA LEU A 81 11.50 -9.11 -0.06
C LEU A 81 10.46 -10.18 -0.43
N ALA A 82 10.11 -11.07 0.52
CA ALA A 82 9.22 -12.20 0.25
C ALA A 82 7.74 -11.83 0.28
N PHE A 83 7.33 -10.84 1.08
CA PHE A 83 5.93 -10.49 1.27
C PHE A 83 5.63 -9.01 1.01
N ASP A 84 6.29 -8.07 1.68
CA ASP A 84 5.90 -6.65 1.62
C ASP A 84 6.04 -6.07 0.21
N LEU A 85 7.17 -6.34 -0.48
CA LEU A 85 7.40 -5.88 -1.85
C LEU A 85 6.45 -6.52 -2.88
N PRO A 86 6.22 -7.85 -2.89
CA PRO A 86 5.21 -8.46 -3.75
C PRO A 86 3.79 -7.90 -3.53
N VAL A 87 3.36 -7.67 -2.28
CA VAL A 87 2.07 -7.05 -1.98
C VAL A 87 2.02 -5.62 -2.52
N MET A 88 3.06 -4.82 -2.28
CA MET A 88 3.16 -3.44 -2.79
C MET A 88 3.06 -3.41 -4.32
N LEU A 89 3.84 -4.24 -5.02
CA LEU A 89 3.81 -4.34 -6.48
C LEU A 89 2.46 -4.82 -7.00
N GLY A 90 1.86 -5.80 -6.32
CA GLY A 90 0.53 -6.32 -6.64
C GLY A 90 -0.53 -5.22 -6.54
N VAL A 91 -0.56 -4.47 -5.45
CA VAL A 91 -1.50 -3.36 -5.26
C VAL A 91 -1.25 -2.25 -6.28
N ALA A 92 0.00 -1.90 -6.57
CA ALA A 92 0.34 -0.91 -7.60
C ALA A 92 -0.14 -1.37 -9.00
N ALA A 93 0.06 -2.66 -9.33
CA ALA A 93 -0.44 -3.23 -10.58
C ALA A 93 -1.98 -3.23 -10.65
N LEU A 94 -2.68 -3.45 -9.52
CA LEU A 94 -4.13 -3.36 -9.44
C LEU A 94 -4.66 -1.94 -9.68
N CYS A 95 -3.90 -0.90 -9.34
CA CYS A 95 -4.31 0.48 -9.60
C CYS A 95 -4.41 0.78 -11.11
N LEU A 96 -3.56 0.19 -11.94
CA LEU A 96 -3.56 0.44 -13.39
C LEU A 96 -4.91 0.12 -14.05
N PRO A 97 -5.46 -1.11 -13.95
CA PRO A 97 -6.75 -1.40 -14.53
C PRO A 97 -7.90 -0.58 -13.92
N VAL A 98 -7.85 -0.30 -12.61
CA VAL A 98 -8.88 0.51 -11.95
C VAL A 98 -8.91 1.93 -12.53
N PHE A 99 -7.77 2.55 -12.73
CA PHE A 99 -7.69 3.89 -13.35
C PHE A 99 -8.08 3.88 -14.83
N TYR A 100 -7.78 2.80 -15.55
CA TYR A 100 -8.11 2.67 -16.97
C TYR A 100 -9.60 2.41 -17.21
N THR A 101 -10.31 1.76 -16.26
CA THR A 101 -11.73 1.42 -16.38
C THR A 101 -12.61 2.64 -16.15
N GLY A 102 -12.85 3.41 -17.22
CA GLY A 102 -13.72 4.59 -17.20
C GLY A 102 -13.14 5.83 -16.50
N TYR A 103 -11.85 5.85 -16.22
CA TYR A 103 -11.14 6.95 -15.56
C TYR A 103 -11.75 7.41 -14.22
N ARG A 104 -12.37 6.47 -13.51
CA ARG A 104 -13.04 6.73 -12.22
C ARG A 104 -12.85 5.55 -11.29
N VAL A 105 -12.50 5.83 -10.04
CA VAL A 105 -12.50 4.81 -8.97
C VAL A 105 -13.91 4.75 -8.38
N THR A 106 -14.52 3.57 -8.45
CA THR A 106 -15.83 3.32 -7.87
C THR A 106 -15.75 3.10 -6.35
N ARG A 107 -16.88 3.24 -5.65
CA ARG A 107 -16.93 2.94 -4.21
C ARG A 107 -16.58 1.49 -3.88
N GLY A 108 -16.93 0.54 -4.77
CA GLY A 108 -16.58 -0.87 -4.61
C GLY A 108 -15.08 -1.12 -4.70
N GLU A 109 -14.41 -0.51 -5.68
CA GLU A 109 -12.96 -0.57 -5.83
C GLU A 109 -12.25 0.10 -4.64
N GLY A 110 -12.77 1.23 -4.16
CA GLY A 110 -12.26 1.87 -2.94
C GLY A 110 -12.38 0.99 -1.70
N LEU A 111 -13.52 0.30 -1.50
CA LEU A 111 -13.71 -0.66 -0.40
C LEU A 111 -12.76 -1.85 -0.53
N LEU A 112 -12.49 -2.31 -1.74
CA LEU A 112 -11.55 -3.38 -2.01
C LEU A 112 -10.13 -2.99 -1.59
N PHE A 113 -9.64 -1.81 -2.00
CA PHE A 113 -8.32 -1.32 -1.58
C PHE A 113 -8.23 -1.12 -0.07
N LEU A 114 -9.29 -0.59 0.56
CA LEU A 114 -9.36 -0.46 2.02
C LEU A 114 -9.30 -1.83 2.70
N GLY A 115 -10.02 -2.82 2.18
CA GLY A 115 -9.99 -4.21 2.68
C GLY A 115 -8.59 -4.82 2.57
N LEU A 116 -7.89 -4.63 1.45
CA LEU A 116 -6.50 -5.07 1.27
C LEU A 116 -5.56 -4.39 2.26
N TYR A 117 -5.72 -3.10 2.50
CA TYR A 117 -4.93 -2.36 3.48
C TYR A 117 -5.13 -2.89 4.90
N LEU A 118 -6.39 -3.13 5.30
CA LEU A 118 -6.70 -3.69 6.62
C LEU A 118 -6.17 -5.13 6.76
N ALA A 119 -6.27 -5.96 5.73
CA ALA A 119 -5.72 -7.31 5.73
C ALA A 119 -4.19 -7.31 5.83
N TYR A 120 -3.51 -6.41 5.12
CA TYR A 120 -2.07 -6.21 5.23
C TYR A 120 -1.67 -5.74 6.64
N GLY A 121 -2.37 -4.75 7.20
CA GLY A 121 -2.15 -4.27 8.56
C GLY A 121 -2.31 -5.37 9.60
N LEU A 122 -3.36 -6.19 9.47
CA LEU A 122 -3.59 -7.34 10.33
C LEU A 122 -2.48 -8.40 10.20
N HIS A 123 -1.98 -8.64 8.99
CA HIS A 123 -0.82 -9.51 8.77
C HIS A 123 0.42 -8.99 9.48
N VAL A 124 0.76 -7.69 9.31
CA VAL A 124 1.92 -7.06 9.96
C VAL A 124 1.85 -7.21 11.48
N VAL A 125 0.70 -6.90 12.08
CA VAL A 125 0.49 -7.06 13.53
C VAL A 125 0.60 -8.52 13.95
N SER A 126 -0.06 -9.44 13.24
CA SER A 126 -0.04 -10.87 13.55
C SER A 126 1.35 -11.49 13.44
N PHE A 127 2.12 -11.10 12.39
CA PHE A 127 3.48 -11.55 12.16
C PHE A 127 4.41 -11.11 13.31
N THR A 128 4.26 -9.87 13.75
CA THR A 128 5.13 -9.28 14.78
C THR A 128 4.77 -9.74 16.19
N THR A 129 3.51 -10.10 16.44
CA THR A 129 3.06 -10.68 17.72
C THR A 129 3.21 -12.21 17.79
N GLY A 130 3.70 -12.85 16.71
CA GLY A 130 3.90 -14.31 16.65
C GLY A 130 2.59 -15.10 16.59
N MET A 131 1.48 -14.47 16.18
CA MET A 131 0.21 -15.19 16.07
C MET A 131 0.24 -16.16 14.87
N PRO A 132 -0.35 -17.37 14.99
CA PRO A 132 -0.39 -18.36 13.90
C PRO A 132 -1.23 -17.90 12.70
N LEU A 133 -1.96 -16.80 12.84
CA LEU A 133 -2.76 -16.18 11.79
C LEU A 133 -1.90 -15.56 10.66
N ALA A 134 -0.67 -15.13 10.97
CA ALA A 134 0.21 -14.45 10.02
C ALA A 134 0.49 -15.29 8.77
N GLY A 135 0.90 -16.54 8.92
CA GLY A 135 1.18 -17.44 7.80
C GLY A 135 -0.06 -17.75 6.94
N LYS A 136 -1.24 -17.87 7.57
CA LYS A 136 -2.49 -18.07 6.83
C LYS A 136 -2.86 -16.83 6.02
N LEU A 137 -2.70 -15.64 6.58
CA LEU A 137 -2.96 -14.37 5.88
C LEU A 137 -1.98 -14.15 4.72
N GLU A 138 -0.70 -14.46 4.92
CA GLU A 138 0.33 -14.38 3.88
C GLU A 138 -0.02 -15.26 2.68
N HIS A 139 -0.29 -16.55 2.92
CA HIS A 139 -0.72 -17.48 1.86
C HIS A 139 -2.00 -17.02 1.18
N LEU A 140 -3.00 -16.58 1.93
CA LEU A 140 -4.27 -16.14 1.40
C LEU A 140 -4.09 -14.89 0.52
N MET A 141 -3.31 -13.91 0.97
CA MET A 141 -3.08 -12.67 0.23
C MET A 141 -2.27 -12.89 -1.05
N LEU A 142 -1.11 -13.58 -0.96
CA LEU A 142 -0.21 -13.73 -2.10
C LEU A 142 -0.73 -14.70 -3.16
N TYR A 143 -1.27 -15.84 -2.74
CA TYR A 143 -1.61 -16.92 -3.66
C TYR A 143 -3.07 -16.95 -4.11
N PHE A 144 -3.98 -16.28 -3.38
CA PHE A 144 -5.40 -16.29 -3.73
C PHE A 144 -5.94 -14.88 -3.98
N ILE A 145 -5.81 -13.96 -3.04
CA ILE A 145 -6.48 -12.64 -3.14
C ILE A 145 -5.84 -11.81 -4.25
N LEU A 146 -4.53 -11.59 -4.24
CA LEU A 146 -3.86 -10.75 -5.26
C LEU A 146 -3.99 -11.33 -6.67
N PRO A 147 -3.72 -12.62 -6.94
CA PRO A 147 -3.92 -13.18 -8.28
C PRO A 147 -5.37 -13.15 -8.75
N ALA A 148 -6.33 -13.47 -7.88
CA ALA A 148 -7.76 -13.42 -8.23
C ALA A 148 -8.22 -12.01 -8.59
N LEU A 149 -7.76 -11.00 -7.84
CA LEU A 149 -8.05 -9.60 -8.13
C LEU A 149 -7.38 -9.12 -9.42
N LEU A 150 -6.14 -9.51 -9.68
CA LEU A 150 -5.46 -9.21 -10.95
C LEU A 150 -6.23 -9.79 -12.13
N VAL A 151 -6.61 -11.05 -12.06
CA VAL A 151 -7.40 -11.71 -13.12
C VAL A 151 -8.77 -11.03 -13.29
N PHE A 152 -9.47 -10.75 -12.20
CA PHE A 152 -10.77 -10.07 -12.25
C PHE A 152 -10.66 -8.68 -12.89
N LEU A 153 -9.66 -7.89 -12.51
CA LEU A 153 -9.49 -6.55 -13.05
C LEU A 153 -8.98 -6.56 -14.50
N LEU A 154 -8.11 -7.49 -14.87
CA LEU A 154 -7.74 -7.72 -16.28
C LEU A 154 -8.95 -8.09 -17.12
N PHE A 155 -9.80 -8.98 -16.62
CA PHE A 155 -11.03 -9.36 -17.32
C PHE A 155 -12.01 -8.17 -17.44
N SER A 156 -12.16 -7.37 -16.38
CA SER A 156 -13.04 -6.19 -16.39
C SER A 156 -12.55 -5.12 -17.36
N THR A 157 -11.24 -4.87 -17.44
CA THR A 157 -10.65 -3.92 -18.40
C THR A 157 -10.76 -4.39 -19.84
N LEU A 158 -10.50 -5.67 -20.12
CA LEU A 158 -10.68 -6.26 -21.43
C LEU A 158 -12.15 -6.19 -21.89
N ARG A 159 -13.09 -6.41 -20.98
CA ARG A 159 -14.52 -6.27 -21.27
C ARG A 159 -14.92 -4.81 -21.53
N ALA A 160 -14.37 -3.86 -20.77
CA ALA A 160 -14.62 -2.44 -20.98
C ALA A 160 -14.04 -1.97 -22.32
N TRP A 161 -12.82 -2.41 -22.65
CA TRP A 161 -12.17 -2.08 -23.93
C TRP A 161 -12.94 -2.59 -25.14
N ARG A 162 -13.45 -3.84 -25.08
CA ARG A 162 -14.29 -4.43 -26.15
C ARG A 162 -15.65 -3.72 -26.34
N ARG A 163 -16.12 -2.95 -25.37
CA ARG A 163 -17.36 -2.19 -25.47
C ARG A 163 -17.17 -0.79 -26.06
N GLN A 164 -15.94 -0.32 -26.13
CA GLN A 164 -15.60 0.99 -26.69
C GLN A 164 -15.16 0.93 -28.15
N HIS A 165 -14.90 -0.27 -28.66
CA HIS A 165 -14.61 -0.61 -30.05
C HIS A 165 -15.65 -1.60 -30.59
#